data_b425974db4249b2d74171699652dff54
#
_entry.id   b425974db4249b2d74171699652dff54
#
_cell.length_a   1.000
_cell.length_b   1.000
_cell.length_c   1.000
_cell.angle_alpha   90.00
_cell.angle_beta   90.00
_cell.angle_gamma   90.00
#
_symmetry.space_group_name_H-M   'P 1'
#
loop_
_entity.id
_entity.type
_entity.pdbx_description
1 polymer ?
#
loop_
_entity_poly.entity_id
_entity_poly.type
_entity_poly.pdbx_seq_one_letter_code
_entity_poly.pdbx_strand_id
1 'polypeptide(L)'
;MDETLVLIHTGISILIIVGLILAVRVHEIIAITVGAMYLGIATGLGLLNTAETISAGFGEIMADIGLLIVFGVLLGSLLSAMGTLERLTSTLLRLFGPNRSPYVFSMSMSSVFPAIYTDVLLVLTAPLGRTIAPQIKRDGTPSMGAALVLGSELGLVLVVPGAGALAVAGLLNVPLGEMLLYGLMVALPTAFLSILVYRWLLKLGLWNANKDEVRAEVPAVESEASTASATKSRLPLPILLSPLLIAVVLIGLGGIARAAGFNSGLIAFLGNGLVALFLGLLAAYFMAWRTLGNDVINDALDRALRDGGPILVITGLGGALGAIIGESGLEGILAGYFSTSAFSPLLLAWIIAVILHAAIGSTSVAAITAAGILAPVVGDLSVSPLMIALAAGSGALFALHVNSNFFWMTQKLLGLTTQGTLKICTIVTSIASVISLLCVLLLNMLL
;
A
#
# COMPACT_ATOMS: atom_id res chain seq x y z
N MET A 1 -15.25 29.12 -15.87
CA MET A 1 -14.03 29.14 -16.74
C MET A 1 -14.27 28.23 -17.93
N ASP A 2 -13.58 28.41 -19.06
CA ASP A 2 -13.68 27.51 -20.20
C ASP A 2 -13.17 26.09 -19.80
N GLU A 3 -13.91 25.05 -20.21
CA GLU A 3 -13.59 23.65 -19.90
C GLU A 3 -12.15 23.27 -20.26
N THR A 4 -11.69 23.75 -21.42
CA THR A 4 -10.32 23.52 -21.89
C THR A 4 -9.27 24.12 -20.95
N LEU A 5 -9.55 25.29 -20.38
CA LEU A 5 -8.64 25.95 -19.43
C LEU A 5 -8.56 25.19 -18.09
N VAL A 6 -9.67 24.62 -17.60
CA VAL A 6 -9.67 23.78 -16.39
C VAL A 6 -8.79 22.54 -16.58
N LEU A 7 -8.93 21.85 -17.72
CA LEU A 7 -8.09 20.70 -18.06
C LEU A 7 -6.61 21.06 -18.15
N ILE A 8 -6.29 22.20 -18.80
CA ILE A 8 -4.91 22.69 -18.92
C ILE A 8 -4.33 23.00 -17.54
N HIS A 9 -5.04 23.73 -16.69
CA HIS A 9 -4.56 24.07 -15.35
C HIS A 9 -4.41 22.85 -14.44
N THR A 10 -5.32 21.87 -14.56
CA THR A 10 -5.16 20.59 -13.86
C THR A 10 -3.92 19.83 -14.32
N GLY A 11 -3.69 19.75 -15.63
CA GLY A 11 -2.48 19.17 -16.20
C GLY A 11 -1.20 19.88 -15.71
N ILE A 12 -1.20 21.22 -15.69
CA ILE A 12 -0.09 22.04 -15.18
C ILE A 12 0.12 21.78 -13.68
N SER A 13 -0.95 21.68 -12.88
CA SER A 13 -0.84 21.36 -11.45
C SER A 13 -0.14 20.01 -11.22
N ILE A 14 -0.54 18.98 -11.96
CA ILE A 14 0.12 17.67 -11.90
C ILE A 14 1.59 17.77 -12.32
N LEU A 15 1.90 18.51 -13.40
CA LEU A 15 3.28 18.74 -13.86
C LEU A 15 4.09 19.53 -12.83
N ILE A 16 3.50 20.49 -12.11
CA ILE A 16 4.15 21.20 -10.99
C ILE A 16 4.50 20.22 -9.88
N ILE A 17 3.54 19.39 -9.44
CA ILE A 17 3.78 18.38 -8.40
C ILE A 17 4.92 17.46 -8.81
N VAL A 18 4.84 16.86 -9.98
CA VAL A 18 5.85 15.94 -10.52
C VAL A 18 7.21 16.63 -10.72
N GLY A 19 7.21 17.84 -11.29
CA GLY A 19 8.41 18.62 -11.54
C GLY A 19 9.14 19.05 -10.24
N LEU A 20 8.39 19.47 -9.22
CA LEU A 20 8.95 19.81 -7.91
C LEU A 20 9.60 18.59 -7.25
N ILE A 21 8.98 17.42 -7.34
CA ILE A 21 9.52 16.19 -6.77
C ILE A 21 10.75 15.72 -7.54
N LEU A 22 10.67 15.62 -8.88
CA LEU A 22 11.73 15.03 -9.71
C LEU A 22 12.91 15.97 -9.95
N ALA A 23 12.65 17.23 -10.37
CA ALA A 23 13.68 18.15 -10.80
C ALA A 23 14.27 18.94 -9.62
N VAL A 24 13.41 19.38 -8.70
CA VAL A 24 13.81 20.22 -7.56
C VAL A 24 14.08 19.39 -6.29
N ARG A 25 13.57 18.16 -6.24
CA ARG A 25 13.67 17.22 -5.10
C ARG A 25 13.00 17.78 -3.83
N VAL A 26 11.89 18.47 -4.01
CA VAL A 26 11.07 18.97 -2.91
C VAL A 26 10.29 17.79 -2.32
N HIS A 27 10.09 17.82 -1.00
CA HIS A 27 9.29 16.82 -0.29
C HIS A 27 7.85 16.78 -0.85
N GLU A 28 7.28 15.57 -1.02
CA GLU A 28 5.97 15.36 -1.63
C GLU A 28 4.84 16.15 -0.96
N ILE A 29 4.88 16.30 0.36
CA ILE A 29 3.92 17.11 1.13
C ILE A 29 3.87 18.56 0.60
N ILE A 30 5.03 19.18 0.40
CA ILE A 30 5.15 20.55 -0.11
C ILE A 30 4.72 20.60 -1.57
N ALA A 31 5.15 19.64 -2.38
CA ALA A 31 4.84 19.60 -3.81
C ALA A 31 3.32 19.49 -4.06
N ILE A 32 2.63 18.59 -3.35
CA ILE A 32 1.17 18.42 -3.46
C ILE A 32 0.45 19.69 -3.00
N THR A 33 0.88 20.29 -1.89
CA THR A 33 0.30 21.56 -1.39
C THR A 33 0.45 22.69 -2.40
N VAL A 34 1.64 22.85 -3.01
CA VAL A 34 1.88 23.87 -4.06
C VAL A 34 1.03 23.61 -5.29
N GLY A 35 0.89 22.36 -5.71
CA GLY A 35 0.02 21.99 -6.85
C GLY A 35 -1.46 22.30 -6.57
N ALA A 36 -1.97 21.97 -5.38
CA ALA A 36 -3.33 22.28 -4.97
C ALA A 36 -3.57 23.80 -4.90
N MET A 37 -2.66 24.55 -4.30
CA MET A 37 -2.70 26.02 -4.26
C MET A 37 -2.72 26.62 -5.66
N TYR A 38 -1.82 26.19 -6.54
CA TYR A 38 -1.79 26.64 -7.93
C TYR A 38 -3.13 26.37 -8.61
N LEU A 39 -3.67 25.18 -8.50
CA LEU A 39 -4.91 24.78 -9.16
C LEU A 39 -6.08 25.65 -8.71
N GLY A 40 -6.29 25.80 -7.38
CA GLY A 40 -7.39 26.61 -6.85
C GLY A 40 -7.31 28.07 -7.27
N ILE A 41 -6.13 28.68 -7.26
CA ILE A 41 -5.93 30.06 -7.69
C ILE A 41 -6.14 30.20 -9.20
N ALA A 42 -5.54 29.32 -10.00
CA ALA A 42 -5.60 29.36 -11.47
C ALA A 42 -7.01 29.08 -12.03
N THR A 43 -7.81 28.27 -11.31
CA THR A 43 -9.20 27.99 -11.67
C THR A 43 -10.21 29.05 -11.18
N GLY A 44 -9.72 30.11 -10.51
CA GLY A 44 -10.54 31.28 -10.15
C GLY A 44 -11.26 31.16 -8.82
N LEU A 45 -10.93 30.19 -7.95
CA LEU A 45 -11.47 30.10 -6.58
C LEU A 45 -11.10 31.31 -5.71
N GLY A 46 -9.99 31.99 -6.04
CA GLY A 46 -9.43 33.08 -5.24
C GLY A 46 -8.52 32.58 -4.11
N LEU A 47 -7.69 33.48 -3.56
CA LEU A 47 -6.63 33.11 -2.61
C LEU A 47 -7.18 32.53 -1.30
N LEU A 48 -8.16 33.22 -0.70
CA LEU A 48 -8.71 32.79 0.60
C LEU A 48 -9.52 31.51 0.48
N ASN A 49 -10.43 31.44 -0.48
CA ASN A 49 -11.25 30.24 -0.69
C ASN A 49 -10.39 29.01 -1.04
N THR A 50 -9.29 29.18 -1.79
CA THR A 50 -8.33 28.08 -2.04
C THR A 50 -7.76 27.55 -0.74
N ALA A 51 -7.32 28.40 0.17
CA ALA A 51 -6.78 27.99 1.47
C ALA A 51 -7.84 27.32 2.35
N GLU A 52 -9.06 27.83 2.36
CA GLU A 52 -10.19 27.27 3.11
C GLU A 52 -10.59 25.90 2.54
N THR A 53 -10.69 25.73 1.22
CA THR A 53 -11.01 24.46 0.55
C THR A 53 -9.92 23.40 0.83
N ILE A 54 -8.64 23.78 0.80
CA ILE A 54 -7.54 22.87 1.16
C ILE A 54 -7.70 22.41 2.61
N SER A 55 -7.96 23.32 3.55
CA SER A 55 -8.12 23.00 4.97
C SER A 55 -9.36 22.13 5.22
N ALA A 56 -10.47 22.43 4.56
CA ALA A 56 -11.71 21.66 4.68
C ALA A 56 -11.53 20.23 4.12
N GLY A 57 -11.01 20.08 2.90
CA GLY A 57 -10.80 18.76 2.29
C GLY A 57 -9.79 17.90 3.04
N PHE A 58 -8.74 18.51 3.62
CA PHE A 58 -7.83 17.82 4.53
C PHE A 58 -8.56 17.31 5.77
N GLY A 59 -9.37 18.17 6.42
CA GLY A 59 -10.10 17.85 7.65
C GLY A 59 -11.15 16.76 7.43
N GLU A 60 -11.89 16.82 6.34
CA GLU A 60 -12.93 15.84 5.97
C GLU A 60 -12.35 14.42 5.88
N ILE A 61 -11.30 14.22 5.10
CA ILE A 61 -10.65 12.92 4.98
C ILE A 61 -10.05 12.46 6.31
N MET A 62 -9.49 13.36 7.12
CA MET A 62 -8.96 12.98 8.43
C MET A 62 -10.07 12.56 9.39
N ALA A 63 -11.26 13.17 9.32
CA ALA A 63 -12.41 12.77 10.11
C ALA A 63 -12.91 11.36 9.72
N ASP A 64 -12.89 11.03 8.43
CA ASP A 64 -13.40 9.77 7.89
C ASP A 64 -12.47 8.58 8.14
N ILE A 65 -11.17 8.74 7.86
CA ILE A 65 -10.23 7.61 7.83
C ILE A 65 -8.96 7.78 8.67
N GLY A 66 -8.73 8.96 9.25
CA GLY A 66 -7.50 9.21 9.99
C GLY A 66 -7.28 8.20 11.12
N LEU A 67 -8.31 7.93 11.94
CA LEU A 67 -8.22 6.93 13.01
C LEU A 67 -8.10 5.49 12.49
N LEU A 68 -8.66 5.17 11.33
CA LEU A 68 -8.51 3.84 10.73
C LEU A 68 -7.04 3.56 10.39
N ILE A 69 -6.37 4.55 9.80
CA ILE A 69 -4.94 4.46 9.46
C ILE A 69 -4.11 4.33 10.75
N VAL A 70 -4.36 5.16 11.77
CA VAL A 70 -3.65 5.10 13.05
C VAL A 70 -3.79 3.71 13.69
N PHE A 71 -5.02 3.20 13.81
CA PHE A 71 -5.25 1.90 14.46
C PHE A 71 -4.64 0.76 13.66
N GLY A 72 -4.68 0.81 12.33
CA GLY A 72 -4.04 -0.17 11.46
C GLY A 72 -2.52 -0.23 11.66
N VAL A 73 -1.86 0.92 11.68
CA VAL A 73 -0.39 1.01 11.84
C VAL A 73 0.04 0.60 13.26
N LEU A 74 -0.70 1.02 14.30
CA LEU A 74 -0.43 0.62 15.69
C LEU A 74 -0.61 -0.90 15.89
N LEU A 75 -1.69 -1.49 15.32
CA LEU A 75 -1.92 -2.93 15.34
C LEU A 75 -0.76 -3.69 14.69
N GLY A 76 -0.34 -3.25 13.50
CA GLY A 76 0.78 -3.85 12.76
C GLY A 76 2.09 -3.81 13.54
N SER A 77 2.41 -2.68 14.18
CA SER A 77 3.62 -2.50 14.97
C SER A 77 3.64 -3.40 16.23
N LEU A 78 2.52 -3.54 16.93
CA LEU A 78 2.42 -4.45 18.08
C LEU A 78 2.56 -5.92 17.67
N LEU A 79 1.94 -6.34 16.56
CA LEU A 79 2.11 -7.69 16.02
C LEU A 79 3.57 -7.97 15.67
N SER A 80 4.25 -7.00 15.08
CA SER A 80 5.68 -7.06 14.78
C SER A 80 6.51 -7.22 16.05
N ALA A 81 6.28 -6.38 17.07
CA ALA A 81 7.01 -6.43 18.35
C ALA A 81 6.83 -7.77 19.09
N MET A 82 5.68 -8.44 18.92
CA MET A 82 5.43 -9.78 19.49
C MET A 82 6.10 -10.93 18.73
N GLY A 83 6.82 -10.68 17.63
CA GLY A 83 7.48 -11.71 16.83
C GLY A 83 6.50 -12.59 16.02
N THR A 84 5.33 -12.06 15.69
CA THR A 84 4.29 -12.77 14.93
C THR A 84 4.78 -13.18 13.55
N LEU A 85 5.57 -12.31 12.92
CA LEU A 85 6.10 -12.53 11.58
C LEU A 85 7.11 -13.67 11.53
N GLU A 86 8.06 -13.71 12.48
CA GLU A 86 9.08 -14.75 12.58
C GLU A 86 8.43 -16.12 12.82
N ARG A 87 7.37 -16.13 13.64
CA ARG A 87 6.63 -17.34 13.94
C ARG A 87 5.86 -17.87 12.72
N LEU A 88 5.20 -16.98 11.98
CA LEU A 88 4.52 -17.37 10.74
C LEU A 88 5.54 -17.87 9.71
N THR A 89 6.63 -17.14 9.50
CA THR A 89 7.70 -17.51 8.57
C THR A 89 8.23 -18.91 8.82
N SER A 90 8.59 -19.21 10.08
CA SER A 90 9.11 -20.55 10.45
C SER A 90 8.05 -21.65 10.23
N THR A 91 6.79 -21.35 10.45
CA THR A 91 5.68 -22.29 10.23
C THR A 91 5.46 -22.54 8.75
N LEU A 92 5.45 -21.50 7.92
CA LEU A 92 5.27 -21.61 6.47
C LEU A 92 6.41 -22.39 5.82
N LEU A 93 7.66 -22.12 6.22
CA LEU A 93 8.83 -22.85 5.72
C LEU A 93 8.76 -24.35 6.04
N ARG A 94 8.33 -24.70 7.26
CA ARG A 94 8.15 -26.09 7.68
C ARG A 94 7.05 -26.80 6.89
N LEU A 95 5.93 -26.10 6.56
CA LEU A 95 4.80 -26.71 5.88
C LEU A 95 5.00 -26.85 4.37
N PHE A 96 5.58 -25.85 3.71
CA PHE A 96 5.65 -25.78 2.24
C PHE A 96 7.04 -26.04 1.67
N GLY A 97 8.07 -26.00 2.52
CA GLY A 97 9.46 -26.19 2.15
C GLY A 97 10.07 -25.01 1.36
N PRO A 98 11.42 -25.03 1.16
CA PRO A 98 12.14 -23.86 0.64
C PRO A 98 11.78 -23.50 -0.82
N ASN A 99 11.56 -24.49 -1.69
CA ASN A 99 11.30 -24.23 -3.11
C ASN A 99 9.98 -23.53 -3.40
N ARG A 100 8.98 -23.67 -2.52
CA ARG A 100 7.67 -23.02 -2.60
C ARG A 100 7.61 -21.73 -1.78
N SER A 101 8.61 -21.49 -0.94
CA SER A 101 8.65 -20.31 -0.05
C SER A 101 8.41 -18.99 -0.77
N PRO A 102 8.97 -18.69 -1.97
CA PRO A 102 8.72 -17.40 -2.61
C PRO A 102 7.23 -17.11 -2.87
N TYR A 103 6.48 -18.13 -3.31
CA TYR A 103 5.03 -17.98 -3.53
C TYR A 103 4.28 -17.78 -2.22
N VAL A 104 4.57 -18.62 -1.24
CA VAL A 104 3.87 -18.62 0.05
C VAL A 104 4.17 -17.31 0.82
N PHE A 105 5.41 -16.84 0.79
CA PHE A 105 5.80 -15.58 1.42
C PHE A 105 5.11 -14.40 0.76
N SER A 106 5.15 -14.28 -0.56
CA SER A 106 4.49 -13.19 -1.28
C SER A 106 3.00 -13.14 -0.98
N MET A 107 2.31 -14.29 -1.03
CA MET A 107 0.89 -14.38 -0.72
C MET A 107 0.59 -14.09 0.76
N SER A 108 1.39 -14.59 1.69
CA SER A 108 1.17 -14.37 3.13
C SER A 108 1.44 -12.92 3.52
N MET A 109 2.48 -12.29 2.98
CA MET A 109 2.79 -10.90 3.28
C MET A 109 1.70 -9.97 2.75
N SER A 110 1.18 -10.24 1.55
CA SER A 110 0.11 -9.42 0.97
C SER A 110 -1.26 -9.62 1.63
N SER A 111 -1.52 -10.76 2.30
CA SER A 111 -2.83 -11.07 2.87
C SER A 111 -2.90 -11.02 4.39
N VAL A 112 -1.81 -11.44 5.08
CA VAL A 112 -1.79 -11.55 6.54
C VAL A 112 -1.15 -10.32 7.20
N PHE A 113 -0.21 -9.66 6.54
CA PHE A 113 0.55 -8.55 7.13
C PHE A 113 0.37 -7.17 6.47
N PRO A 114 -0.73 -6.86 5.79
CA PRO A 114 -0.93 -5.52 5.21
C PRO A 114 -0.88 -4.39 6.26
N ALA A 115 -1.21 -4.71 7.53
CA ALA A 115 -1.16 -3.76 8.63
C ALA A 115 0.26 -3.35 9.04
N ILE A 116 1.29 -4.14 8.71
CA ILE A 116 2.67 -3.81 9.01
C ILE A 116 3.22 -2.93 7.89
N TYR A 117 3.80 -1.78 8.27
CA TYR A 117 4.42 -0.87 7.31
C TYR A 117 5.54 -1.56 6.51
N THR A 118 5.62 -1.31 5.21
CA THR A 118 6.47 -2.08 4.28
C THR A 118 7.95 -2.06 4.64
N ASP A 119 8.48 -0.92 5.09
CA ASP A 119 9.88 -0.78 5.49
C ASP A 119 10.19 -1.67 6.70
N VAL A 120 9.31 -1.67 7.70
CA VAL A 120 9.42 -2.53 8.90
C VAL A 120 9.31 -3.99 8.49
N LEU A 121 8.33 -4.33 7.65
CA LEU A 121 8.12 -5.68 7.14
C LEU A 121 9.36 -6.20 6.42
N LEU A 122 9.99 -5.37 5.58
CA LEU A 122 11.22 -5.71 4.87
C LEU A 122 12.41 -5.93 5.83
N VAL A 123 12.61 -5.03 6.80
CA VAL A 123 13.70 -5.16 7.81
C VAL A 123 13.60 -6.49 8.55
N LEU A 124 12.39 -6.87 8.95
CA LEU A 124 12.16 -8.11 9.71
C LEU A 124 12.27 -9.37 8.83
N THR A 125 11.86 -9.29 7.57
CA THR A 125 11.80 -10.46 6.69
C THR A 125 13.06 -10.67 5.86
N ALA A 126 13.86 -9.65 5.60
CA ALA A 126 15.08 -9.78 4.82
C ALA A 126 16.10 -10.77 5.41
N PRO A 127 16.39 -10.78 6.74
CA PRO A 127 17.25 -11.80 7.33
C PRO A 127 16.72 -13.22 7.12
N LEU A 128 15.40 -13.39 7.25
CA LEU A 128 14.74 -14.69 7.01
C LEU A 128 14.85 -15.09 5.53
N GLY A 129 14.62 -14.14 4.62
CA GLY A 129 14.79 -14.34 3.18
C GLY A 129 16.22 -14.80 2.82
N ARG A 130 17.23 -14.15 3.42
CA ARG A 130 18.65 -14.54 3.25
C ARG A 130 18.96 -15.94 3.78
N THR A 131 18.35 -16.35 4.88
CA THR A 131 18.52 -17.70 5.46
C THR A 131 17.85 -18.78 4.60
N ILE A 132 16.71 -18.47 3.97
CA ILE A 132 15.95 -19.41 3.12
C ILE A 132 16.53 -19.49 1.71
N ALA A 133 17.01 -18.39 1.16
CA ALA A 133 17.49 -18.30 -0.22
C ALA A 133 18.50 -19.40 -0.60
N PRO A 134 19.55 -19.72 0.20
CA PRO A 134 20.49 -20.80 -0.13
C PRO A 134 19.86 -22.21 -0.17
N GLN A 135 18.71 -22.40 0.47
CA GLN A 135 17.99 -23.67 0.50
C GLN A 135 17.12 -23.90 -0.74
N ILE A 136 16.90 -22.86 -1.55
CA ILE A 136 16.15 -22.93 -2.81
C ILE A 136 17.08 -23.44 -3.90
N LYS A 137 16.67 -24.48 -4.62
CA LYS A 137 17.52 -25.18 -5.59
C LYS A 137 18.13 -24.29 -6.68
N ARG A 138 17.45 -23.22 -7.09
CA ARG A 138 17.88 -22.32 -8.15
C ARG A 138 17.39 -20.91 -7.90
N ASP A 139 18.28 -19.92 -8.11
CA ASP A 139 17.98 -18.48 -8.06
C ASP A 139 17.25 -18.08 -6.76
N GLY A 140 17.76 -18.53 -5.60
CA GLY A 140 17.11 -18.34 -4.31
C GLY A 140 17.07 -16.88 -3.89
N THR A 141 18.19 -16.15 -3.96
CA THR A 141 18.30 -14.72 -3.59
C THR A 141 17.29 -13.87 -4.38
N PRO A 142 17.26 -13.91 -5.74
CA PRO A 142 16.29 -13.11 -6.47
C PRO A 142 14.84 -13.57 -6.25
N SER A 143 14.59 -14.87 -6.10
CA SER A 143 13.23 -15.38 -5.87
C SER A 143 12.66 -14.94 -4.51
N MET A 144 13.48 -14.99 -3.45
CA MET A 144 13.05 -14.54 -2.12
C MET A 144 12.95 -13.03 -2.06
N GLY A 145 13.94 -12.29 -2.60
CA GLY A 145 13.89 -10.83 -2.67
C GLY A 145 12.63 -10.34 -3.39
N ALA A 146 12.32 -10.94 -4.54
CA ALA A 146 11.08 -10.63 -5.27
C ALA A 146 9.83 -10.91 -4.44
N ALA A 147 9.80 -12.01 -3.69
CA ALA A 147 8.65 -12.36 -2.85
C ALA A 147 8.43 -11.38 -1.70
N LEU A 148 9.51 -10.93 -1.08
CA LEU A 148 9.47 -9.97 0.02
C LEU A 148 8.98 -8.60 -0.46
N VAL A 149 9.57 -8.08 -1.53
CA VAL A 149 9.18 -6.80 -2.15
C VAL A 149 7.72 -6.85 -2.58
N LEU A 150 7.36 -7.85 -3.37
CA LEU A 150 6.03 -7.95 -3.95
C LEU A 150 4.93 -8.11 -2.89
N GLY A 151 5.16 -8.99 -1.91
CA GLY A 151 4.18 -9.24 -0.86
C GLY A 151 3.92 -8.01 0.01
N SER A 152 4.97 -7.26 0.34
CA SER A 152 4.84 -6.01 1.10
C SER A 152 4.05 -4.95 0.34
N GLU A 153 4.41 -4.71 -0.92
CA GLU A 153 3.82 -3.65 -1.73
C GLU A 153 2.36 -3.94 -2.11
N LEU A 154 2.03 -5.20 -2.47
CA LEU A 154 0.64 -5.60 -2.74
C LEU A 154 -0.26 -5.42 -1.53
N GLY A 155 0.21 -5.85 -0.34
CA GLY A 155 -0.53 -5.70 0.91
C GLY A 155 -0.81 -4.24 1.23
N LEU A 156 0.19 -3.37 1.05
CA LEU A 156 0.10 -1.95 1.37
C LEU A 156 -1.05 -1.24 0.66
N VAL A 157 -1.23 -1.48 -0.65
CA VAL A 157 -2.13 -0.67 -1.49
C VAL A 157 -3.38 -1.39 -1.99
N LEU A 158 -3.46 -2.72 -1.90
CA LEU A 158 -4.62 -3.47 -2.38
C LEU A 158 -5.44 -4.11 -1.27
N VAL A 159 -4.85 -4.39 -0.09
CA VAL A 159 -5.50 -5.22 0.92
C VAL A 159 -5.65 -4.49 2.25
N VAL A 160 -6.88 -4.33 2.71
CA VAL A 160 -7.19 -3.82 4.07
C VAL A 160 -6.71 -4.85 5.12
N PRO A 161 -6.05 -4.44 6.21
CA PRO A 161 -5.88 -3.09 6.70
C PRO A 161 -4.54 -2.41 6.32
N GLY A 162 -4.05 -2.59 5.11
CA GLY A 162 -2.90 -1.84 4.60
C GLY A 162 -3.17 -0.34 4.60
N ALA A 163 -2.21 0.47 5.05
CA ALA A 163 -2.43 1.89 5.24
C ALA A 163 -2.78 2.62 3.93
N GLY A 164 -2.12 2.25 2.81
CA GLY A 164 -2.46 2.77 1.49
C GLY A 164 -3.85 2.34 1.01
N ALA A 165 -4.21 1.05 1.23
CA ALA A 165 -5.53 0.53 0.87
C ALA A 165 -6.66 1.20 1.69
N LEU A 166 -6.43 1.45 2.99
CA LEU A 166 -7.37 2.20 3.84
C LEU A 166 -7.57 3.63 3.34
N ALA A 167 -6.47 4.32 3.02
CA ALA A 167 -6.50 5.69 2.53
C ALA A 167 -7.23 5.81 1.17
N VAL A 168 -6.91 4.94 0.22
CA VAL A 168 -7.57 4.90 -1.10
C VAL A 168 -9.05 4.56 -0.97
N ALA A 169 -9.39 3.57 -0.12
CA ALA A 169 -10.79 3.21 0.12
C ALA A 169 -11.59 4.38 0.73
N GLY A 170 -10.98 5.13 1.68
CA GLY A 170 -11.61 6.30 2.27
C GLY A 170 -11.83 7.42 1.27
N LEU A 171 -10.80 7.81 0.52
CA LEU A 171 -10.89 8.86 -0.51
C LEU A 171 -11.97 8.59 -1.56
N LEU A 172 -12.16 7.34 -1.93
CA LEU A 172 -13.14 6.92 -2.94
C LEU A 172 -14.46 6.40 -2.34
N ASN A 173 -14.66 6.54 -1.04
CA ASN A 173 -15.86 6.07 -0.31
C ASN A 173 -16.16 4.58 -0.54
N VAL A 174 -15.13 3.74 -0.65
CA VAL A 174 -15.25 2.30 -0.83
C VAL A 174 -15.44 1.61 0.52
N PRO A 175 -16.48 0.79 0.70
CA PRO A 175 -16.67 0.02 1.93
C PRO A 175 -15.48 -0.90 2.20
N LEU A 176 -14.93 -0.86 3.43
CA LEU A 176 -13.71 -1.60 3.77
C LEU A 176 -13.85 -3.12 3.61
N GLY A 177 -15.07 -3.68 3.83
CA GLY A 177 -15.34 -5.10 3.59
C GLY A 177 -15.24 -5.48 2.12
N GLU A 178 -15.68 -4.62 1.22
CA GLU A 178 -15.53 -4.81 -0.22
C GLU A 178 -14.06 -4.67 -0.64
N MET A 179 -13.38 -3.62 -0.17
CA MET A 179 -11.95 -3.42 -0.43
C MET A 179 -11.11 -4.60 0.07
N LEU A 180 -11.44 -5.18 1.24
CA LEU A 180 -10.79 -6.39 1.75
C LEU A 180 -11.02 -7.59 0.84
N LEU A 181 -12.28 -7.89 0.50
CA LEU A 181 -12.63 -9.08 -0.27
C LEU A 181 -12.05 -9.02 -1.68
N TYR A 182 -12.35 -7.96 -2.41
CA TYR A 182 -11.91 -7.80 -3.80
C TYR A 182 -10.41 -7.48 -3.90
N GLY A 183 -9.86 -6.77 -2.90
CA GLY A 183 -8.42 -6.59 -2.78
C GLY A 183 -7.67 -7.91 -2.64
N LEU A 184 -8.16 -8.85 -1.83
CA LEU A 184 -7.59 -10.20 -1.74
C LEU A 184 -7.77 -10.98 -3.05
N MET A 185 -8.92 -10.85 -3.72
CA MET A 185 -9.17 -11.51 -5.02
C MET A 185 -8.20 -11.02 -6.11
N VAL A 186 -7.71 -9.79 -6.03
CA VAL A 186 -6.69 -9.25 -6.94
C VAL A 186 -5.28 -9.57 -6.45
N ALA A 187 -4.98 -9.33 -5.16
CA ALA A 187 -3.63 -9.43 -4.62
C ALA A 187 -3.07 -10.87 -4.62
N LEU A 188 -3.88 -11.87 -4.25
CA LEU A 188 -3.41 -13.26 -4.16
C LEU A 188 -3.03 -13.86 -5.52
N PRO A 189 -3.88 -13.78 -6.58
CA PRO A 189 -3.48 -14.19 -7.92
C PRO A 189 -2.28 -13.39 -8.44
N THR A 190 -2.25 -12.08 -8.20
CA THR A 190 -1.13 -11.22 -8.60
C THR A 190 0.16 -11.67 -7.94
N ALA A 191 0.17 -11.92 -6.62
CA ALA A 191 1.33 -12.41 -5.90
C ALA A 191 1.85 -13.73 -6.46
N PHE A 192 0.95 -14.67 -6.72
CA PHE A 192 1.32 -15.98 -7.27
C PHE A 192 1.85 -15.88 -8.71
N LEU A 193 1.10 -15.23 -9.60
CA LEU A 193 1.45 -15.14 -11.01
C LEU A 193 2.70 -14.30 -11.24
N SER A 194 2.90 -13.22 -10.50
CA SER A 194 4.10 -12.39 -10.63
C SER A 194 5.37 -13.15 -10.24
N ILE A 195 5.34 -13.91 -9.15
CA ILE A 195 6.46 -14.78 -8.78
C ILE A 195 6.67 -15.88 -9.82
N LEU A 196 5.60 -16.44 -10.40
CA LEU A 196 5.69 -17.45 -11.46
C LEU A 196 6.38 -16.87 -12.69
N VAL A 197 5.93 -15.71 -13.19
CA VAL A 197 6.52 -15.03 -14.36
C VAL A 197 7.96 -14.61 -14.07
N TYR A 198 8.23 -14.05 -12.89
CA TYR A 198 9.58 -13.64 -12.50
C TYR A 198 10.54 -14.85 -12.46
N ARG A 199 10.14 -15.96 -11.86
CA ARG A 199 10.96 -17.18 -11.85
C ARG A 199 11.14 -17.77 -13.24
N TRP A 200 10.21 -17.58 -14.15
CA TRP A 200 10.40 -17.95 -15.55
C TRP A 200 11.46 -17.07 -16.22
N LEU A 201 11.44 -15.74 -15.98
CA LEU A 201 12.49 -14.82 -16.46
C LEU A 201 13.89 -15.17 -15.88
N LEU A 202 13.96 -15.58 -14.60
CA LEU A 202 15.21 -16.06 -14.02
C LEU A 202 15.78 -17.28 -14.77
N LYS A 203 14.94 -18.20 -15.22
CA LYS A 203 15.37 -19.36 -16.05
C LYS A 203 15.92 -18.94 -17.40
N LEU A 204 15.46 -17.80 -17.94
CA LEU A 204 15.97 -17.22 -19.20
C LEU A 204 17.29 -16.44 -19.03
N GLY A 205 17.84 -16.41 -17.81
CA GLY A 205 19.14 -15.79 -17.55
C GLY A 205 19.07 -14.32 -17.10
N LEU A 206 17.91 -13.87 -16.59
CA LEU A 206 17.75 -12.51 -16.05
C LEU A 206 18.75 -12.20 -14.92
N TRP A 207 19.12 -13.21 -14.11
CA TRP A 207 19.97 -13.05 -12.93
C TRP A 207 21.41 -13.54 -13.18
N ASN A 208 22.36 -12.76 -12.67
CA ASN A 208 23.76 -13.15 -12.64
C ASN A 208 24.35 -12.77 -11.27
N ALA A 209 24.54 -13.75 -10.40
CA ALA A 209 24.99 -13.54 -9.02
C ALA A 209 26.32 -12.72 -8.94
N ASN A 210 27.24 -12.88 -9.92
CA ASN A 210 28.49 -12.13 -9.92
C ASN A 210 28.35 -10.62 -10.20
N LYS A 211 27.23 -10.20 -10.82
CA LYS A 211 26.92 -8.80 -11.17
C LYS A 211 25.83 -8.21 -10.29
N ASP A 212 24.92 -9.05 -9.83
CA ASP A 212 23.68 -8.61 -9.18
C ASP A 212 23.75 -8.69 -7.65
N GLU A 213 24.69 -9.49 -7.09
CA GLU A 213 24.93 -9.60 -5.66
C GLU A 213 26.26 -8.97 -5.27
N VAL A 214 26.33 -8.33 -4.11
CA VAL A 214 27.59 -7.82 -3.55
C VAL A 214 28.36 -9.05 -3.05
N ARG A 215 29.59 -9.29 -3.57
CA ARG A 215 30.47 -10.33 -3.05
C ARG A 215 30.77 -10.02 -1.59
N ALA A 216 30.31 -10.89 -0.71
CA ALA A 216 30.38 -10.67 0.72
C ALA A 216 31.82 -10.79 1.23
N GLU A 217 32.46 -9.68 1.56
CA GLU A 217 32.92 -9.46 2.93
C GLU A 217 31.86 -8.58 3.62
N VAL A 218 30.65 -9.09 3.79
CA VAL A 218 29.67 -8.39 4.62
C VAL A 218 29.98 -8.85 6.03
N PRO A 219 30.56 -8.01 6.90
CA PRO A 219 30.41 -8.22 8.32
C PRO A 219 28.91 -8.41 8.52
N ALA A 220 28.51 -9.42 9.27
CA ALA A 220 27.16 -9.46 9.79
C ALA A 220 26.91 -8.05 10.29
N VAL A 221 26.07 -7.28 9.60
CA VAL A 221 25.51 -6.08 10.17
C VAL A 221 24.78 -6.66 11.35
N GLU A 222 25.45 -6.61 12.51
CA GLU A 222 24.79 -6.68 13.79
C GLU A 222 23.82 -5.53 13.72
N SER A 223 22.67 -5.85 13.17
CA SER A 223 21.53 -4.99 13.09
C SER A 223 21.31 -4.55 14.51
N GLU A 224 21.48 -3.25 14.79
CA GLU A 224 21.02 -2.67 16.05
C GLU A 224 19.53 -3.00 16.26
N ALA A 225 18.80 -3.41 15.22
CA ALA A 225 17.51 -4.08 15.29
C ALA A 225 17.56 -5.50 15.92
N SER A 226 18.73 -6.17 16.03
CA SER A 226 18.84 -7.46 16.73
C SER A 226 19.12 -7.31 18.24
N THR A 227 19.34 -6.09 18.75
CA THR A 227 19.36 -5.80 20.18
C THR A 227 17.99 -5.52 20.78
N ALA A 228 16.97 -5.25 20.00
CA ALA A 228 15.64 -5.56 20.44
C ALA A 228 15.55 -7.10 20.42
N SER A 229 15.99 -7.74 21.51
CA SER A 229 15.64 -9.12 21.83
C SER A 229 14.13 -9.21 21.66
N ALA A 230 13.70 -9.63 20.45
CA ALA A 230 12.32 -10.05 20.29
C ALA A 230 12.17 -11.14 21.33
N THR A 231 11.54 -10.80 22.43
CA THR A 231 11.20 -11.75 23.48
C THR A 231 10.29 -12.72 22.78
N LYS A 232 10.90 -13.84 22.31
CA LYS A 232 10.19 -14.83 21.48
C LYS A 232 8.96 -15.23 22.24
N SER A 233 7.84 -14.61 21.93
CA SER A 233 6.56 -14.96 22.53
C SER A 233 6.39 -16.47 22.36
N ARG A 234 6.18 -17.17 23.46
CA ARG A 234 5.95 -18.63 23.47
C ARG A 234 4.55 -18.99 22.99
N LEU A 235 3.73 -17.97 22.63
CA LEU A 235 2.36 -18.17 22.22
C LEU A 235 2.28 -18.88 20.85
N PRO A 236 1.32 -19.78 20.66
CA PRO A 236 1.08 -20.43 19.38
C PRO A 236 0.64 -19.40 18.32
N LEU A 237 0.99 -19.66 17.06
CA LEU A 237 0.73 -18.76 15.94
C LEU A 237 -0.75 -18.30 15.81
N PRO A 238 -1.78 -19.17 15.97
CA PRO A 238 -3.18 -18.71 15.90
C PRO A 238 -3.52 -17.65 16.94
N ILE A 239 -2.93 -17.74 18.14
CA ILE A 239 -3.14 -16.73 19.19
C ILE A 239 -2.43 -15.43 18.81
N LEU A 240 -1.21 -15.48 18.29
CA LEU A 240 -0.49 -14.28 17.84
C LEU A 240 -1.20 -13.57 16.69
N LEU A 241 -1.88 -14.31 15.81
CA LEU A 241 -2.64 -13.74 14.69
C LEU A 241 -4.06 -13.29 15.09
N SER A 242 -4.57 -13.69 16.27
CA SER A 242 -5.95 -13.42 16.66
C SER A 242 -6.32 -11.92 16.66
N PRO A 243 -5.47 -10.96 17.04
CA PRO A 243 -5.82 -9.53 16.96
C PRO A 243 -6.11 -9.05 15.53
N LEU A 244 -5.28 -9.49 14.59
CA LEU A 244 -5.49 -9.19 13.17
C LEU A 244 -6.74 -9.89 12.64
N LEU A 245 -6.91 -11.17 12.98
CA LEU A 245 -8.09 -11.93 12.55
C LEU A 245 -9.39 -11.36 13.10
N ILE A 246 -9.41 -10.84 14.34
CA ILE A 246 -10.55 -10.12 14.89
C ILE A 246 -10.95 -8.95 13.99
N ALA A 247 -9.99 -8.06 13.65
CA ALA A 247 -10.27 -6.91 12.79
C ALA A 247 -10.76 -7.34 11.40
N VAL A 248 -10.05 -8.26 10.75
CA VAL A 248 -10.37 -8.73 9.39
C VAL A 248 -11.72 -9.44 9.34
N VAL A 249 -12.00 -10.33 10.29
CA VAL A 249 -13.28 -11.08 10.36
C VAL A 249 -14.46 -10.14 10.63
N LEU A 250 -14.30 -9.18 11.54
CA LEU A 250 -15.38 -8.22 11.82
C LEU A 250 -15.67 -7.32 10.61
N ILE A 251 -14.64 -6.80 9.93
CA ILE A 251 -14.81 -6.02 8.69
C ILE A 251 -15.49 -6.87 7.61
N GLY A 252 -15.02 -8.11 7.41
CA GLY A 252 -15.59 -9.03 6.43
C GLY A 252 -17.05 -9.39 6.72
N LEU A 253 -17.38 -9.74 7.98
CA LEU A 253 -18.75 -10.02 8.41
C LEU A 253 -19.65 -8.79 8.23
N GLY A 254 -19.18 -7.59 8.55
CA GLY A 254 -19.90 -6.34 8.31
C GLY A 254 -20.21 -6.11 6.84
N GLY A 255 -19.25 -6.38 5.95
CA GLY A 255 -19.42 -6.31 4.50
C GLY A 255 -20.46 -7.32 3.99
N ILE A 256 -20.33 -8.59 4.38
CA ILE A 256 -21.26 -9.67 4.01
C ILE A 256 -22.69 -9.38 4.52
N ALA A 257 -22.83 -8.95 5.77
CA ALA A 257 -24.14 -8.64 6.35
C ALA A 257 -24.83 -7.50 5.59
N ARG A 258 -24.07 -6.46 5.19
CA ARG A 258 -24.59 -5.34 4.40
C ARG A 258 -25.03 -5.81 3.00
N ALA A 259 -24.21 -6.61 2.33
CA ALA A 259 -24.53 -7.16 1.01
C ALA A 259 -25.77 -8.09 1.06
N ALA A 260 -25.94 -8.83 2.16
CA ALA A 260 -27.11 -9.70 2.40
C ALA A 260 -28.37 -8.95 2.90
N GLY A 261 -28.33 -7.62 3.05
CA GLY A 261 -29.44 -6.82 3.57
C GLY A 261 -29.73 -7.02 5.06
N PHE A 262 -28.77 -7.55 5.82
CA PHE A 262 -28.94 -7.85 7.24
C PHE A 262 -28.70 -6.59 8.08
N ASN A 263 -29.77 -5.94 8.55
CA ASN A 263 -29.73 -4.69 9.30
C ASN A 263 -29.84 -4.94 10.82
N SER A 264 -28.78 -5.47 11.44
CA SER A 264 -28.65 -5.52 12.89
C SER A 264 -27.71 -4.40 13.36
N GLY A 265 -28.18 -3.55 14.30
CA GLY A 265 -27.36 -2.47 14.86
C GLY A 265 -26.04 -2.96 15.47
N LEU A 266 -26.04 -4.14 16.11
CA LEU A 266 -24.83 -4.75 16.67
C LEU A 266 -23.86 -5.20 15.57
N ILE A 267 -24.35 -5.83 14.50
CA ILE A 267 -23.50 -6.27 13.38
C ILE A 267 -22.94 -5.06 12.64
N ALA A 268 -23.75 -4.03 12.42
CA ALA A 268 -23.30 -2.78 11.81
C ALA A 268 -22.22 -2.09 12.65
N PHE A 269 -22.36 -2.05 13.98
CA PHE A 269 -21.38 -1.50 14.91
C PHE A 269 -20.08 -2.30 14.90
N LEU A 270 -20.12 -3.62 15.09
CA LEU A 270 -18.93 -4.46 15.14
C LEU A 270 -18.24 -4.57 13.78
N GLY A 271 -18.98 -4.53 12.67
CA GLY A 271 -18.48 -4.54 11.30
C GLY A 271 -18.03 -3.15 10.79
N ASN A 272 -18.22 -2.10 11.60
CA ASN A 272 -17.65 -0.78 11.29
C ASN A 272 -16.13 -0.86 11.36
N GLY A 273 -15.43 -0.35 10.32
CA GLY A 273 -13.98 -0.46 10.20
C GLY A 273 -13.22 0.11 11.39
N LEU A 274 -13.68 1.26 11.91
CA LEU A 274 -13.08 1.91 13.09
C LEU A 274 -13.17 0.99 14.31
N VAL A 275 -14.36 0.45 14.59
CA VAL A 275 -14.59 -0.42 15.73
C VAL A 275 -13.82 -1.73 15.60
N ALA A 276 -13.84 -2.34 14.42
CA ALA A 276 -13.15 -3.60 14.16
C ALA A 276 -11.62 -3.47 14.33
N LEU A 277 -11.01 -2.40 13.77
CA LEU A 277 -9.58 -2.14 13.94
C LEU A 277 -9.23 -1.78 15.39
N PHE A 278 -10.08 -1.01 16.08
CA PHE A 278 -9.87 -0.70 17.49
C PHE A 278 -9.94 -1.94 18.38
N LEU A 279 -10.89 -2.85 18.15
CA LEU A 279 -10.97 -4.12 18.89
C LEU A 279 -9.78 -5.02 18.62
N GLY A 280 -9.30 -5.07 17.35
CA GLY A 280 -8.07 -5.75 17.00
C GLY A 280 -6.85 -5.15 17.72
N LEU A 281 -6.74 -3.81 17.73
CA LEU A 281 -5.67 -3.08 18.43
C LEU A 281 -5.72 -3.33 19.95
N LEU A 282 -6.88 -3.29 20.57
CA LEU A 282 -7.04 -3.60 21.99
C LEU A 282 -6.60 -5.03 22.32
N ALA A 283 -6.97 -5.99 21.49
CA ALA A 283 -6.54 -7.39 21.64
C ALA A 283 -5.01 -7.51 21.51
N ALA A 284 -4.40 -6.84 20.53
CA ALA A 284 -2.95 -6.80 20.36
C ALA A 284 -2.25 -6.14 21.54
N TYR A 285 -2.76 -5.01 22.02
CA TYR A 285 -2.21 -4.29 23.16
C TYR A 285 -2.26 -5.14 24.44
N PHE A 286 -3.42 -5.76 24.72
CA PHE A 286 -3.57 -6.64 25.89
C PHE A 286 -2.63 -7.85 25.82
N MET A 287 -2.46 -8.44 24.64
CA MET A 287 -1.54 -9.56 24.45
C MET A 287 -0.09 -9.11 24.58
N ALA A 288 0.28 -7.97 24.01
CA ALA A 288 1.61 -7.37 24.16
C ALA A 288 1.91 -7.04 25.63
N TRP A 289 0.95 -6.47 26.34
CA TRP A 289 1.06 -6.17 27.78
C TRP A 289 1.32 -7.42 28.63
N ARG A 290 0.74 -8.57 28.25
CA ARG A 290 0.98 -9.86 28.92
C ARG A 290 2.32 -10.51 28.59
N THR A 291 2.93 -10.18 27.46
CA THR A 291 4.08 -10.88 26.88
C THR A 291 5.35 -10.04 26.78
N LEU A 292 5.20 -8.73 26.73
CA LEU A 292 6.31 -7.77 26.56
C LEU A 292 6.36 -6.81 27.73
N GLY A 293 7.48 -6.13 27.92
CA GLY A 293 7.59 -5.02 28.89
C GLY A 293 7.00 -3.73 28.32
N ASN A 294 6.60 -2.80 29.21
CA ASN A 294 6.00 -1.52 28.82
C ASN A 294 6.91 -0.70 27.90
N ASP A 295 8.23 -0.73 28.12
CA ASP A 295 9.19 0.01 27.28
C ASP A 295 9.14 -0.47 25.82
N VAL A 296 9.07 -1.80 25.61
CA VAL A 296 8.97 -2.39 24.26
C VAL A 296 7.65 -2.01 23.58
N ILE A 297 6.57 -1.96 24.36
CA ILE A 297 5.25 -1.54 23.84
C ILE A 297 5.29 -0.07 23.43
N ASN A 298 5.78 0.81 24.30
CA ASN A 298 5.87 2.24 24.03
C ASN A 298 6.77 2.50 22.81
N ASP A 299 7.93 1.87 22.72
CA ASP A 299 8.81 1.97 21.55
C ASP A 299 8.14 1.49 20.25
N ALA A 300 7.32 0.44 20.32
CA ALA A 300 6.57 -0.05 19.17
C ALA A 300 5.49 0.97 18.73
N LEU A 301 4.75 1.53 19.68
CA LEU A 301 3.73 2.54 19.42
C LEU A 301 4.34 3.85 18.89
N ASP A 302 5.46 4.30 19.46
CA ASP A 302 6.16 5.50 18.99
C ASP A 302 6.72 5.34 17.59
N ARG A 303 7.26 4.17 17.25
CA ARG A 303 7.67 3.85 15.87
C ARG A 303 6.48 3.87 14.93
N ALA A 304 5.38 3.24 15.30
CA ALA A 304 4.16 3.21 14.50
C ALA A 304 3.64 4.62 14.17
N LEU A 305 3.66 5.54 15.14
CA LEU A 305 3.24 6.93 14.92
C LEU A 305 4.21 7.70 14.02
N ARG A 306 5.51 7.46 14.15
CA ARG A 306 6.51 8.04 13.23
C ARG A 306 6.33 7.55 11.79
N ASP A 307 6.08 6.25 11.61
CA ASP A 307 5.91 5.64 10.29
C ASP A 307 4.55 5.99 9.67
N GLY A 308 3.50 6.10 10.49
CA GLY A 308 2.14 6.45 10.08
C GLY A 308 1.90 7.94 9.82
N GLY A 309 2.69 8.81 10.46
CA GLY A 309 2.53 10.27 10.36
C GLY A 309 2.55 10.80 8.91
N PRO A 310 3.56 10.48 8.10
CA PRO A 310 3.59 10.88 6.69
C PRO A 310 2.38 10.40 5.90
N ILE A 311 1.90 9.17 6.15
CA ILE A 311 0.73 8.61 5.46
C ILE A 311 -0.52 9.44 5.77
N LEU A 312 -0.73 9.82 7.03
CA LEU A 312 -1.84 10.67 7.44
C LEU A 312 -1.81 12.02 6.72
N VAL A 313 -0.66 12.70 6.72
CA VAL A 313 -0.51 14.01 6.09
C VAL A 313 -0.76 13.93 4.58
N ILE A 314 -0.19 12.93 3.90
CA ILE A 314 -0.37 12.75 2.45
C ILE A 314 -1.81 12.39 2.11
N THR A 315 -2.45 11.55 2.93
CA THR A 315 -3.87 11.21 2.76
C THR A 315 -4.75 12.46 2.90
N GLY A 316 -4.52 13.29 3.92
CA GLY A 316 -5.20 14.57 4.08
C GLY A 316 -4.99 15.51 2.89
N LEU A 317 -3.75 15.59 2.37
CA LEU A 317 -3.45 16.40 1.18
C LEU A 317 -4.07 15.81 -0.09
N GLY A 318 -4.25 14.49 -0.19
CA GLY A 318 -5.02 13.85 -1.25
C GLY A 318 -6.47 14.32 -1.25
N GLY A 319 -7.11 14.36 -0.08
CA GLY A 319 -8.45 14.94 0.11
C GLY A 319 -8.51 16.43 -0.22
N ALA A 320 -7.51 17.21 0.22
CA ALA A 320 -7.39 18.63 -0.10
C ALA A 320 -7.30 18.88 -1.61
N LEU A 321 -6.46 18.10 -2.32
CA LEU A 321 -6.34 18.20 -3.78
C LEU A 321 -7.64 17.78 -4.47
N GLY A 322 -8.31 16.73 -3.97
CA GLY A 322 -9.61 16.29 -4.45
C GLY A 322 -10.68 17.36 -4.30
N ALA A 323 -10.75 18.04 -3.15
CA ALA A 323 -11.68 19.14 -2.90
C ALA A 323 -11.45 20.33 -3.88
N ILE A 324 -10.19 20.72 -4.12
CA ILE A 324 -9.84 21.76 -5.10
C ILE A 324 -10.24 21.35 -6.53
N ILE A 325 -10.03 20.08 -6.90
CA ILE A 325 -10.43 19.55 -8.21
C ILE A 325 -11.96 19.57 -8.35
N GLY A 326 -12.72 19.17 -7.32
CA GLY A 326 -14.18 19.23 -7.30
C GLY A 326 -14.70 20.67 -7.53
N GLU A 327 -14.19 21.63 -6.76
CA GLU A 327 -14.57 23.05 -6.88
C GLU A 327 -14.12 23.69 -8.20
N SER A 328 -13.13 23.12 -8.90
CA SER A 328 -12.67 23.61 -10.20
C SER A 328 -13.64 23.32 -11.35
N GLY A 329 -14.66 22.48 -11.14
CA GLY A 329 -15.61 22.02 -12.14
C GLY A 329 -15.06 20.95 -13.09
N LEU A 330 -13.88 20.39 -12.80
CA LEU A 330 -13.27 19.31 -13.59
C LEU A 330 -14.15 18.04 -13.62
N GLU A 331 -14.92 17.82 -12.55
CA GLU A 331 -15.86 16.70 -12.42
C GLU A 331 -16.80 16.59 -13.64
N GLY A 332 -17.57 17.64 -13.92
CA GLY A 332 -18.52 17.67 -15.05
C GLY A 332 -17.84 17.52 -16.41
N ILE A 333 -16.62 18.06 -16.56
CA ILE A 333 -15.83 17.99 -17.79
C ILE A 333 -15.39 16.54 -18.06
N LEU A 334 -14.84 15.87 -17.03
CA LEU A 334 -14.41 14.48 -17.16
C LEU A 334 -15.58 13.52 -17.31
N ALA A 335 -16.70 13.73 -16.60
CA ALA A 335 -17.92 12.95 -16.79
C ALA A 335 -18.43 13.05 -18.24
N GLY A 336 -18.46 14.25 -18.81
CA GLY A 336 -18.80 14.47 -20.23
C GLY A 336 -17.83 13.77 -21.17
N TYR A 337 -16.54 13.84 -20.92
CA TYR A 337 -15.51 13.17 -21.74
C TYR A 337 -15.64 11.63 -21.68
N PHE A 338 -15.82 11.05 -20.49
CA PHE A 338 -15.95 9.59 -20.32
C PHE A 338 -17.26 9.04 -20.86
N SER A 339 -18.35 9.83 -20.87
CA SER A 339 -19.61 9.42 -21.48
C SER A 339 -19.52 9.32 -23.00
N THR A 340 -18.60 10.06 -23.64
CA THR A 340 -18.45 10.16 -25.09
C THR A 340 -17.24 9.43 -25.66
N SER A 341 -16.22 9.10 -24.80
CA SER A 341 -14.99 8.49 -25.26
C SER A 341 -14.93 6.98 -24.95
N ALA A 342 -14.24 6.22 -25.82
CA ALA A 342 -13.98 4.80 -25.66
C ALA A 342 -12.84 4.51 -24.66
N PHE A 343 -12.32 5.52 -23.95
CA PHE A 343 -11.19 5.33 -23.03
C PHE A 343 -11.68 4.79 -21.69
N SER A 344 -11.09 3.67 -21.25
CA SER A 344 -11.48 3.01 -20.00
C SER A 344 -11.07 3.83 -18.78
N PRO A 345 -11.99 4.18 -17.85
CA PRO A 345 -11.66 4.84 -16.59
C PRO A 345 -10.64 4.07 -15.73
N LEU A 346 -10.66 2.73 -15.81
CA LEU A 346 -9.69 1.88 -15.10
C LEU A 346 -8.27 2.06 -15.61
N LEU A 347 -8.10 2.17 -16.94
CA LEU A 347 -6.80 2.45 -17.54
C LEU A 347 -6.30 3.84 -17.17
N LEU A 348 -7.18 4.83 -17.09
CA LEU A 348 -6.81 6.17 -16.67
C LEU A 348 -6.33 6.18 -15.21
N ALA A 349 -7.08 5.57 -14.30
CA ALA A 349 -6.70 5.46 -12.91
C ALA A 349 -5.33 4.79 -12.76
N TRP A 350 -5.11 3.71 -13.50
CA TRP A 350 -3.84 3.01 -13.54
C TRP A 350 -2.70 3.89 -14.07
N ILE A 351 -2.89 4.58 -15.21
CA ILE A 351 -1.86 5.45 -15.82
C ILE A 351 -1.50 6.62 -14.91
N ILE A 352 -2.48 7.27 -14.29
CA ILE A 352 -2.22 8.37 -13.33
C ILE A 352 -1.34 7.86 -12.19
N ALA A 353 -1.69 6.72 -11.58
CA ALA A 353 -0.91 6.14 -10.50
C ALA A 353 0.50 5.70 -10.94
N VAL A 354 0.66 5.16 -12.16
CA VAL A 354 1.97 4.84 -12.77
C VAL A 354 2.86 6.07 -12.87
N ILE A 355 2.33 7.16 -13.43
CA ILE A 355 3.09 8.42 -13.60
C ILE A 355 3.48 8.98 -12.24
N LEU A 356 2.55 9.01 -11.30
CA LEU A 356 2.81 9.50 -9.93
C LEU A 356 3.85 8.64 -9.22
N HIS A 357 3.77 7.31 -9.33
CA HIS A 357 4.76 6.43 -8.69
C HIS A 357 6.16 6.60 -9.31
N ALA A 358 6.23 6.67 -10.64
CA ALA A 358 7.50 6.93 -11.32
C ALA A 358 8.12 8.29 -10.92
N ALA A 359 7.29 9.28 -10.61
CA ALA A 359 7.73 10.59 -10.15
C ALA A 359 8.13 10.61 -8.67
N ILE A 360 7.26 10.08 -7.79
CA ILE A 360 7.35 10.24 -6.33
C ILE A 360 8.25 9.17 -5.71
N GLY A 361 8.20 7.93 -6.23
CA GLY A 361 8.94 6.79 -5.70
C GLY A 361 8.34 6.16 -4.43
N SER A 362 7.10 6.51 -4.09
CA SER A 362 6.35 5.95 -2.97
C SER A 362 5.03 5.37 -3.46
N THR A 363 4.85 4.07 -3.29
CA THR A 363 3.67 3.34 -3.75
C THR A 363 2.39 3.85 -3.06
N SER A 364 2.43 4.06 -1.74
CA SER A 364 1.27 4.58 -0.99
C SER A 364 0.91 6.00 -1.41
N VAL A 365 1.91 6.90 -1.54
CA VAL A 365 1.67 8.29 -1.96
C VAL A 365 1.07 8.34 -3.36
N ALA A 366 1.59 7.56 -4.28
CA ALA A 366 1.08 7.51 -5.66
C ALA A 366 -0.38 7.02 -5.72
N ALA A 367 -0.70 5.95 -4.98
CA ALA A 367 -2.07 5.43 -4.92
C ALA A 367 -3.04 6.44 -4.28
N ILE A 368 -2.66 7.05 -3.16
CA ILE A 368 -3.46 8.03 -2.43
C ILE A 368 -3.69 9.29 -3.28
N THR A 369 -2.63 9.80 -3.91
CA THR A 369 -2.73 10.99 -4.77
C THR A 369 -3.59 10.71 -6.00
N ALA A 370 -3.43 9.54 -6.64
CA ALA A 370 -4.27 9.15 -7.77
C ALA A 370 -5.75 9.03 -7.35
N ALA A 371 -6.03 8.44 -6.19
CA ALA A 371 -7.38 8.39 -5.64
C ALA A 371 -7.95 9.77 -5.35
N GLY A 372 -7.16 10.68 -4.75
CA GLY A 372 -7.56 12.06 -4.49
C GLY A 372 -7.90 12.85 -5.77
N ILE A 373 -7.13 12.65 -6.85
CA ILE A 373 -7.40 13.25 -8.17
C ILE A 373 -8.72 12.73 -8.75
N LEU A 374 -9.02 11.44 -8.55
CA LEU A 374 -10.19 10.79 -9.15
C LEU A 374 -11.44 10.86 -8.26
N ALA A 375 -11.30 11.13 -6.96
CA ALA A 375 -12.40 11.15 -6.01
C ALA A 375 -13.60 12.02 -6.45
N PRO A 376 -13.40 13.26 -6.95
CA PRO A 376 -14.53 14.10 -7.36
C PRO A 376 -15.32 13.55 -8.55
N VAL A 377 -14.69 12.77 -9.43
CA VAL A 377 -15.29 12.30 -10.68
C VAL A 377 -15.77 10.85 -10.62
N VAL A 378 -15.39 10.11 -9.58
CA VAL A 378 -15.64 8.66 -9.51
C VAL A 378 -17.13 8.30 -9.50
N GLY A 379 -17.98 9.17 -8.94
CA GLY A 379 -19.43 8.97 -8.89
C GLY A 379 -20.11 9.01 -10.26
N ASP A 380 -19.51 9.71 -11.23
CA ASP A 380 -20.04 9.88 -12.58
C ASP A 380 -19.48 8.87 -13.59
N LEU A 381 -18.51 8.04 -13.14
CA LEU A 381 -17.92 7.02 -13.99
C LEU A 381 -18.85 5.80 -14.11
N SER A 382 -18.84 5.17 -15.29
CA SER A 382 -19.57 3.91 -15.53
C SER A 382 -19.00 2.68 -14.81
N VAL A 383 -18.01 2.88 -13.94
CA VAL A 383 -17.25 1.85 -13.23
C VAL A 383 -17.33 2.11 -11.73
N SER A 384 -17.44 1.06 -10.92
CA SER A 384 -17.57 1.22 -9.47
C SER A 384 -16.33 1.88 -8.85
N PRO A 385 -16.48 2.71 -7.78
CA PRO A 385 -15.37 3.29 -7.02
C PRO A 385 -14.34 2.26 -6.57
N LEU A 386 -14.79 1.06 -6.20
CA LEU A 386 -13.93 -0.06 -5.83
C LEU A 386 -12.97 -0.47 -6.95
N MET A 387 -13.45 -0.57 -8.20
CA MET A 387 -12.59 -0.95 -9.34
C MET A 387 -11.58 0.15 -9.65
N ILE A 388 -11.95 1.42 -9.50
CA ILE A 388 -11.03 2.56 -9.62
C ILE A 388 -9.96 2.50 -8.50
N ALA A 389 -10.36 2.21 -7.26
CA ALA A 389 -9.43 2.04 -6.14
C ALA A 389 -8.38 0.95 -6.42
N LEU A 390 -8.84 -0.22 -6.88
CA LEU A 390 -7.96 -1.34 -7.20
C LEU A 390 -7.08 -1.06 -8.43
N ALA A 391 -7.59 -0.34 -9.44
CA ALA A 391 -6.80 0.08 -10.59
C ALA A 391 -5.72 1.09 -10.22
N ALA A 392 -6.03 2.09 -9.38
CA ALA A 392 -5.06 3.05 -8.85
C ALA A 392 -3.98 2.36 -8.00
N GLY A 393 -4.38 1.48 -7.08
CA GLY A 393 -3.45 0.65 -6.31
C GLY A 393 -2.55 -0.21 -7.20
N SER A 394 -3.11 -0.80 -8.27
CA SER A 394 -2.35 -1.58 -9.26
C SER A 394 -1.34 -0.72 -10.03
N GLY A 395 -1.71 0.50 -10.41
CA GLY A 395 -0.81 1.45 -11.09
C GLY A 395 0.33 1.91 -10.20
N ALA A 396 0.04 2.16 -8.94
CA ALA A 396 1.03 2.57 -7.95
C ALA A 396 2.12 1.52 -7.66
N LEU A 397 1.92 0.28 -8.05
CA LEU A 397 2.96 -0.76 -7.98
C LEU A 397 4.00 -0.64 -9.09
N PHE A 398 3.73 0.09 -10.18
CA PHE A 398 4.56 0.05 -11.39
C PHE A 398 5.95 0.64 -11.17
N ALA A 399 6.96 -0.15 -11.52
CA ALA A 399 8.35 0.28 -11.67
C ALA A 399 8.98 0.95 -10.43
N LEU A 400 8.84 0.35 -9.24
CA LEU A 400 9.57 0.78 -8.05
C LEU A 400 11.08 0.80 -8.32
N HIS A 401 11.73 1.96 -8.22
CA HIS A 401 13.11 2.16 -8.67
C HIS A 401 13.94 3.08 -7.74
N VAL A 402 15.03 3.60 -8.22
CA VAL A 402 16.07 4.32 -7.45
C VAL A 402 15.59 5.59 -6.70
N ASN A 403 14.41 6.13 -7.01
CA ASN A 403 13.82 7.25 -6.28
C ASN A 403 13.11 6.84 -4.99
N SER A 404 12.92 5.53 -4.78
CA SER A 404 12.26 4.97 -3.59
C SER A 404 13.27 4.65 -2.48
N ASN A 405 12.96 5.04 -1.23
CA ASN A 405 13.73 4.60 -0.05
C ASN A 405 13.70 3.08 0.10
N PHE A 406 12.54 2.46 -0.16
CA PHE A 406 12.36 1.01 -0.09
C PHE A 406 13.30 0.25 -1.05
N PHE A 407 13.62 0.83 -2.22
CA PHE A 407 14.60 0.29 -3.15
C PHE A 407 16.00 0.18 -2.51
N TRP A 408 16.47 1.24 -1.88
CA TRP A 408 17.80 1.27 -1.24
C TRP A 408 17.87 0.40 0.01
N MET A 409 16.77 0.33 0.77
CA MET A 409 16.65 -0.60 1.89
C MET A 409 16.74 -2.05 1.40
N THR A 410 16.01 -2.41 0.35
CA THR A 410 16.07 -3.74 -0.29
C THR A 410 17.49 -4.08 -0.72
N GLN A 411 18.19 -3.13 -1.35
CA GLN A 411 19.58 -3.29 -1.78
C GLN A 411 20.49 -3.66 -0.60
N LYS A 412 20.45 -2.86 0.46
CA LYS A 412 21.30 -3.06 1.65
C LYS A 412 20.95 -4.33 2.40
N LEU A 413 19.68 -4.55 2.68
CA LEU A 413 19.22 -5.66 3.50
C LEU A 413 19.42 -7.02 2.82
N LEU A 414 19.33 -7.09 1.49
CA LEU A 414 19.53 -8.33 0.75
C LEU A 414 20.96 -8.50 0.20
N GLY A 415 21.84 -7.51 0.36
CA GLY A 415 23.22 -7.56 -0.14
C GLY A 415 23.31 -7.54 -1.67
N LEU A 416 22.56 -6.64 -2.29
CA LEU A 416 22.44 -6.53 -3.75
C LEU A 416 23.23 -5.36 -4.30
N THR A 417 23.63 -5.46 -5.58
CA THR A 417 24.05 -4.29 -6.36
C THR A 417 22.82 -3.50 -6.80
N THR A 418 23.01 -2.26 -7.26
CA THR A 418 21.91 -1.46 -7.83
C THR A 418 21.24 -2.20 -9.00
N GLN A 419 22.04 -2.88 -9.85
CA GLN A 419 21.52 -3.68 -10.95
C GLN A 419 20.66 -4.86 -10.45
N GLY A 420 21.11 -5.57 -9.43
CA GLY A 420 20.35 -6.66 -8.82
C GLY A 420 19.05 -6.15 -8.20
N THR A 421 19.10 -4.99 -7.54
CA THR A 421 17.90 -4.37 -6.93
C THR A 421 16.89 -3.92 -7.98
N LEU A 422 17.33 -3.34 -9.11
CA LEU A 422 16.43 -3.02 -10.23
C LEU A 422 15.72 -4.28 -10.75
N LYS A 423 16.40 -5.42 -10.83
CA LYS A 423 15.79 -6.67 -11.28
C LYS A 423 14.77 -7.22 -10.28
N ILE A 424 15.02 -7.06 -8.99
CA ILE A 424 14.10 -7.51 -7.92
C ILE A 424 12.96 -6.52 -7.72
N CYS A 425 13.22 -5.22 -7.57
CA CYS A 425 12.21 -4.23 -7.32
C CYS A 425 11.47 -3.85 -8.61
N THR A 426 12.17 -3.22 -9.57
CA THR A 426 11.53 -2.58 -10.72
C THR A 426 10.84 -3.59 -11.63
N ILE A 427 11.50 -4.71 -11.98
CA ILE A 427 10.91 -5.70 -12.88
C ILE A 427 9.73 -6.40 -12.21
N VAL A 428 9.87 -6.82 -10.94
CA VAL A 428 8.81 -7.58 -10.26
C VAL A 428 7.58 -6.72 -10.01
N THR A 429 7.75 -5.48 -9.57
CA THR A 429 6.60 -4.59 -9.32
C THR A 429 5.94 -4.14 -10.63
N SER A 430 6.69 -3.98 -11.73
CA SER A 430 6.12 -3.76 -13.06
C SER A 430 5.27 -4.94 -13.53
N ILE A 431 5.76 -6.16 -13.37
CA ILE A 431 5.00 -7.39 -13.67
C ILE A 431 3.72 -7.41 -12.83
N ALA A 432 3.84 -7.14 -11.53
CA ALA A 432 2.70 -7.14 -10.60
C ALA A 432 1.66 -6.08 -10.96
N SER A 433 2.08 -4.88 -11.32
CA SER A 433 1.20 -3.80 -11.74
C SER A 433 0.36 -4.20 -12.96
N VAL A 434 0.98 -4.80 -13.97
CA VAL A 434 0.26 -5.25 -15.17
C VAL A 434 -0.67 -6.44 -14.83
N ILE A 435 -0.21 -7.42 -14.06
CA ILE A 435 -1.03 -8.58 -13.69
C ILE A 435 -2.21 -8.15 -12.82
N SER A 436 -2.00 -7.27 -11.85
CA SER A 436 -3.08 -6.77 -10.99
C SER A 436 -4.10 -5.97 -11.80
N LEU A 437 -3.66 -5.13 -12.75
CA LEU A 437 -4.58 -4.46 -13.67
C LEU A 437 -5.42 -5.47 -14.47
N LEU A 438 -4.79 -6.51 -15.02
CA LEU A 438 -5.52 -7.57 -15.74
C LEU A 438 -6.54 -8.28 -14.83
N CYS A 439 -6.18 -8.55 -13.57
CA CYS A 439 -7.12 -9.10 -12.60
C CYS A 439 -8.29 -8.13 -12.32
N VAL A 440 -8.03 -6.82 -12.21
CA VAL A 440 -9.07 -5.80 -12.01
C VAL A 440 -9.99 -5.72 -13.23
N LEU A 441 -9.43 -5.73 -14.45
CA LEU A 441 -10.22 -5.71 -15.68
C LEU A 441 -11.11 -6.95 -15.80
N LEU A 442 -10.57 -8.13 -15.50
CA LEU A 442 -11.33 -9.39 -15.47
C LEU A 442 -12.45 -9.34 -14.42
N LEU A 443 -12.15 -8.85 -13.25
CA LEU A 443 -13.10 -8.72 -12.15
C LEU A 443 -14.24 -7.75 -12.52
N ASN A 444 -13.92 -6.62 -13.16
CA ASN A 444 -14.90 -5.66 -13.64
C ASN A 444 -15.80 -6.20 -14.75
N MET A 445 -15.36 -7.22 -15.48
CA MET A 445 -16.20 -7.88 -16.50
C MET A 445 -17.17 -8.92 -15.90
N LEU A 446 -16.90 -9.38 -14.67
CA LEU A 446 -17.67 -10.41 -13.97
C LEU A 446 -18.74 -9.81 -13.03
N LEU A 447 -18.57 -8.56 -12.65
CA LEU A 447 -19.48 -7.78 -11.80
C LEU A 447 -20.38 -6.88 -12.62
#